data_1351b0f34e3407a10a1d00296298186e
#
_entry.id   1351b0f34e3407a10a1d00296298186e
#
_cell.length_a   1.000
_cell.length_b   1.000
_cell.length_c   1.000
_cell.angle_alpha   90.00
_cell.angle_beta   90.00
_cell.angle_gamma   90.00
#
_symmetry.space_group_name_H-M   'P 1'
#
loop_
_entity.id
_entity.type
_entity.pdbx_description
1 polymer ?
#
loop_
_entity_poly.entity_id
_entity_poly.type
_entity_poly.pdbx_seq_one_letter_code
_entity_poly.pdbx_strand_id
1 'polypeptide(L)'
;MKALLAIVMSLGMGLLGGITAANATQWPNGAKAAVALTYDDALASQLDNAIPALDAAGLRGSFFLSGVKAADIPRWRAAAAQGHELANHTIFHACPAANFPADPRYVAEAYTPASLLKEIEQQNVLLTAIDGKARHGFATPCGASKAGGVDYLEALRASGLVTYARGVVTTPEDLAGRRIDPMHVPARGFPEGVTGAQLIDFAKSAAAGGGVAVFLFHGVSGDYLQVSNPAHQELLAWLKANPGQVWVAPLQEVMDWAAAHP
;
A
#
# COMPACT_ATOMS: atom_id res chain seq x y z
N MET A 1 -68.89 29.77 42.65
CA MET A 1 -67.43 29.88 42.70
C MET A 1 -66.84 28.76 41.84
N LYS A 2 -66.40 29.10 40.60
CA LYS A 2 -65.79 28.14 39.66
C LYS A 2 -64.30 28.40 39.63
N ALA A 3 -63.51 27.40 40.03
CA ALA A 3 -62.06 27.44 39.93
C ALA A 3 -61.59 27.00 38.52
N LEU A 4 -60.83 27.83 37.85
CA LEU A 4 -60.18 27.57 36.57
C LEU A 4 -58.85 26.88 36.88
N LEU A 5 -58.63 25.68 36.31
CA LEU A 5 -57.36 24.95 36.34
C LEU A 5 -56.60 25.26 35.08
N ALA A 6 -55.44 25.95 35.21
CA ALA A 6 -54.53 26.25 34.10
C ALA A 6 -53.55 25.07 33.91
N ILE A 7 -53.60 24.45 32.74
CA ILE A 7 -52.62 23.42 32.32
C ILE A 7 -51.41 24.13 31.68
N VAL A 8 -50.23 24.01 32.28
CA VAL A 8 -48.98 24.46 31.72
C VAL A 8 -48.43 23.31 30.85
N MET A 9 -48.42 23.49 29.54
CA MET A 9 -47.69 22.61 28.61
C MET A 9 -46.22 23.05 28.56
N SER A 10 -45.32 22.22 29.12
CA SER A 10 -43.89 22.38 28.93
C SER A 10 -43.48 21.75 27.59
N LEU A 11 -43.08 22.60 26.62
CA LEU A 11 -42.41 22.15 25.41
C LEU A 11 -41.02 21.65 25.78
N GLY A 12 -40.80 20.35 25.73
CA GLY A 12 -39.46 19.74 25.76
C GLY A 12 -38.76 19.96 24.43
N MET A 13 -37.76 20.87 24.43
CA MET A 13 -36.86 21.07 23.30
C MET A 13 -35.86 19.92 23.28
N GLY A 14 -36.14 18.88 22.44
CA GLY A 14 -35.21 17.78 22.19
C GLY A 14 -33.97 18.31 21.45
N LEU A 15 -32.82 18.31 22.13
CA LEU A 15 -31.52 18.44 21.48
C LEU A 15 -31.31 17.22 20.57
N LEU A 16 -31.51 17.41 19.28
CA LEU A 16 -30.97 16.51 18.27
C LEU A 16 -29.43 16.65 18.30
N GLY A 17 -28.79 15.76 19.04
CA GLY A 17 -27.34 15.56 18.98
C GLY A 17 -26.99 15.17 17.55
N GLY A 18 -26.46 16.12 16.78
CA GLY A 18 -25.87 15.84 15.48
C GLY A 18 -24.75 14.82 15.66
N ILE A 19 -24.93 13.63 15.14
CA ILE A 19 -23.85 12.67 14.91
C ILE A 19 -22.93 13.36 13.90
N THR A 20 -21.82 13.93 14.34
CA THR A 20 -20.76 14.36 13.46
C THR A 20 -20.25 13.10 12.75
N ALA A 21 -20.56 12.97 11.46
CA ALA A 21 -19.91 11.99 10.60
C ALA A 21 -18.40 12.18 10.80
N ALA A 22 -17.69 11.12 11.17
CA ALA A 22 -16.25 11.13 11.20
C ALA A 22 -15.79 11.67 9.85
N ASN A 23 -14.99 12.73 9.85
CA ASN A 23 -14.50 13.35 8.63
C ASN A 23 -13.73 12.27 7.87
N ALA A 24 -14.29 11.79 6.76
CA ALA A 24 -13.54 10.96 5.83
C ALA A 24 -12.33 11.76 5.34
N THR A 25 -11.17 11.12 5.25
CA THR A 25 -9.95 11.75 4.72
C THR A 25 -10.27 12.39 3.38
N GLN A 26 -10.02 13.69 3.24
CA GLN A 26 -10.21 14.38 1.96
C GLN A 26 -8.98 14.12 1.08
N TRP A 27 -9.16 13.33 0.04
CA TRP A 27 -8.10 13.03 -0.92
C TRP A 27 -7.89 14.19 -1.91
N PRO A 28 -6.68 14.33 -2.51
CA PRO A 28 -6.37 15.36 -3.49
C PRO A 28 -7.41 15.44 -4.61
N ASN A 29 -7.63 16.65 -5.13
CA ASN A 29 -8.55 16.95 -6.23
C ASN A 29 -10.01 16.54 -5.98
N GLY A 30 -10.42 16.38 -4.73
CA GLY A 30 -11.77 15.95 -4.38
C GLY A 30 -12.07 14.49 -4.70
N ALA A 31 -11.04 13.66 -4.87
CA ALA A 31 -11.20 12.22 -5.07
C ALA A 31 -11.85 11.57 -3.85
N LYS A 32 -12.65 10.52 -4.09
CA LYS A 32 -13.36 9.81 -3.02
C LYS A 32 -12.48 8.83 -2.27
N ALA A 33 -11.40 8.33 -2.90
CA ALA A 33 -10.45 7.39 -2.30
C ALA A 33 -9.05 7.61 -2.89
N ALA A 34 -8.04 7.00 -2.23
CA ALA A 34 -6.72 6.85 -2.82
C ALA A 34 -6.51 5.44 -3.37
N VAL A 35 -5.68 5.31 -4.40
CA VAL A 35 -5.22 4.04 -4.96
C VAL A 35 -3.70 4.06 -5.03
N ALA A 36 -3.06 3.04 -4.45
CA ALA A 36 -1.64 2.77 -4.61
C ALA A 36 -1.44 1.45 -5.38
N LEU A 37 -0.70 1.52 -6.50
CA LEU A 37 -0.32 0.35 -7.28
C LEU A 37 1.07 -0.07 -6.83
N THR A 38 1.19 -1.23 -6.17
CA THR A 38 2.45 -1.70 -5.59
C THR A 38 2.90 -3.00 -6.25
N TYR A 39 4.21 -3.15 -6.45
CA TYR A 39 4.84 -4.25 -7.18
C TYR A 39 6.04 -4.77 -6.38
N ASP A 40 6.09 -6.08 -6.12
CA ASP A 40 7.11 -6.70 -5.27
C ASP A 40 8.20 -7.43 -6.07
N ASP A 41 9.39 -7.61 -5.49
CA ASP A 41 10.47 -8.51 -5.88
C ASP A 41 11.41 -8.04 -7.01
N ALA A 42 11.34 -6.79 -7.45
CA ALA A 42 12.23 -6.24 -8.50
C ALA A 42 12.27 -7.09 -9.78
N LEU A 43 11.11 -7.57 -10.27
CA LEU A 43 11.00 -8.49 -11.39
C LEU A 43 11.24 -7.83 -12.75
N ALA A 44 11.75 -8.61 -13.72
CA ALA A 44 12.03 -8.11 -15.07
C ALA A 44 10.77 -7.60 -15.75
N SER A 45 9.65 -8.29 -15.61
CA SER A 45 8.37 -7.90 -16.20
C SER A 45 7.81 -6.56 -15.66
N GLN A 46 8.23 -6.14 -14.49
CA GLN A 46 7.89 -4.80 -13.97
C GLN A 46 8.60 -3.72 -14.78
N LEU A 47 9.88 -3.91 -15.06
CA LEU A 47 10.68 -3.00 -15.89
C LEU A 47 10.23 -3.03 -17.36
N ASP A 48 9.86 -4.20 -17.89
CA ASP A 48 9.54 -4.38 -19.31
C ASP A 48 8.09 -4.03 -19.63
N ASN A 49 7.15 -4.25 -18.70
CA ASN A 49 5.73 -4.12 -18.96
C ASN A 49 5.03 -3.12 -18.02
N ALA A 50 5.20 -3.25 -16.69
CA ALA A 50 4.46 -2.43 -15.74
C ALA A 50 4.82 -0.94 -15.81
N ILE A 51 6.12 -0.60 -15.72
CA ILE A 51 6.59 0.79 -15.76
C ILE A 51 6.20 1.48 -17.08
N PRO A 52 6.46 0.90 -18.27
CA PRO A 52 6.02 1.53 -19.51
C PRO A 52 4.51 1.75 -19.60
N ALA A 53 3.70 0.82 -19.08
CA ALA A 53 2.24 0.97 -19.08
C ALA A 53 1.77 2.08 -18.11
N LEU A 54 2.37 2.17 -16.92
CA LEU A 54 2.12 3.24 -15.95
C LEU A 54 2.48 4.61 -16.54
N ASP A 55 3.65 4.72 -17.16
CA ASP A 55 4.12 5.96 -17.80
C ASP A 55 3.20 6.42 -18.92
N ALA A 56 2.78 5.50 -19.79
CA ALA A 56 1.83 5.79 -20.87
C ALA A 56 0.45 6.22 -20.34
N ALA A 57 0.06 5.71 -19.18
CA ALA A 57 -1.16 6.14 -18.50
C ALA A 57 -0.99 7.47 -17.76
N GLY A 58 0.23 7.96 -17.54
CA GLY A 58 0.53 9.12 -16.69
C GLY A 58 0.36 8.83 -15.20
N LEU A 59 0.43 7.56 -14.81
CA LEU A 59 0.30 7.08 -13.43
C LEU A 59 1.65 6.70 -12.85
N ARG A 60 1.74 6.64 -11.52
CA ARG A 60 2.96 6.23 -10.81
C ARG A 60 2.63 5.10 -9.85
N GLY A 61 3.60 4.18 -9.66
CA GLY A 61 3.49 3.05 -8.75
C GLY A 61 4.65 3.01 -7.76
N SER A 62 4.56 2.08 -6.81
CA SER A 62 5.58 1.81 -5.80
C SER A 62 6.18 0.43 -6.05
N PHE A 63 7.49 0.35 -6.14
CA PHE A 63 8.23 -0.88 -6.41
C PHE A 63 9.04 -1.27 -5.18
N PHE A 64 8.66 -2.38 -4.55
CA PHE A 64 9.33 -2.93 -3.37
C PHE A 64 10.45 -3.86 -3.83
N LEU A 65 11.67 -3.36 -3.78
CA LEU A 65 12.82 -4.01 -4.40
C LEU A 65 13.51 -4.99 -3.44
N SER A 66 13.69 -6.23 -3.90
CA SER A 66 14.51 -7.27 -3.28
C SER A 66 15.41 -7.90 -4.33
N GLY A 67 16.61 -8.34 -3.95
CA GLY A 67 17.49 -9.06 -4.87
C GLY A 67 17.87 -8.29 -6.15
N VAL A 68 18.01 -6.98 -6.08
CA VAL A 68 18.27 -6.10 -7.24
C VAL A 68 19.51 -6.53 -8.01
N LYS A 69 19.36 -6.80 -9.31
CA LYS A 69 20.51 -7.13 -10.18
C LYS A 69 21.24 -5.86 -10.60
N ALA A 70 22.57 -5.91 -10.60
CA ALA A 70 23.41 -4.76 -10.98
C ALA A 70 23.07 -4.21 -12.37
N ALA A 71 22.72 -5.09 -13.33
CA ALA A 71 22.34 -4.70 -14.68
C ALA A 71 21.03 -3.87 -14.73
N ASP A 72 20.13 -4.04 -13.75
CA ASP A 72 18.83 -3.38 -13.73
C ASP A 72 18.85 -2.03 -12.96
N ILE A 73 19.94 -1.73 -12.23
CA ILE A 73 20.08 -0.48 -11.47
C ILE A 73 19.83 0.77 -12.32
N PRO A 74 20.37 0.91 -13.55
CA PRO A 74 20.10 2.08 -14.38
C PRO A 74 18.60 2.25 -14.71
N ARG A 75 17.88 1.15 -14.90
CA ARG A 75 16.43 1.16 -15.21
C ARG A 75 15.62 1.56 -13.98
N TRP A 76 15.94 1.04 -12.79
CA TRP A 76 15.32 1.45 -11.53
C TRP A 76 15.57 2.93 -11.23
N ARG A 77 16.77 3.42 -11.50
CA ARG A 77 17.09 4.85 -11.38
C ARG A 77 16.24 5.70 -12.32
N ALA A 78 16.06 5.26 -13.57
CA ALA A 78 15.20 5.94 -14.53
C ALA A 78 13.74 5.96 -14.07
N ALA A 79 13.22 4.85 -13.53
CA ALA A 79 11.88 4.78 -12.98
C ALA A 79 11.68 5.76 -11.80
N ALA A 80 12.65 5.82 -10.88
CA ALA A 80 12.61 6.77 -9.77
C ALA A 80 12.64 8.23 -10.26
N ALA A 81 13.44 8.55 -11.30
CA ALA A 81 13.50 9.87 -11.90
C ALA A 81 12.18 10.29 -12.58
N GLN A 82 11.35 9.32 -13.00
CA GLN A 82 10.02 9.55 -13.54
C GLN A 82 8.94 9.69 -12.45
N GLY A 83 9.30 9.56 -11.18
CA GLY A 83 8.40 9.73 -10.05
C GLY A 83 7.79 8.45 -9.49
N HIS A 84 8.23 7.27 -9.96
CA HIS A 84 7.90 6.03 -9.26
C HIS A 84 8.62 5.96 -7.91
N GLU A 85 7.99 5.32 -6.95
CA GLU A 85 8.60 5.03 -5.65
C GLU A 85 9.42 3.74 -5.74
N LEU A 86 10.66 3.79 -5.23
CA LEU A 86 11.41 2.61 -4.89
C LEU A 86 11.35 2.41 -3.38
N ALA A 87 10.94 1.22 -2.95
CA ALA A 87 10.72 0.89 -1.55
C ALA A 87 11.45 -0.41 -1.18
N ASN A 88 11.59 -0.64 0.11
CA ASN A 88 12.38 -1.72 0.67
C ASN A 88 11.58 -3.01 0.77
N HIS A 89 12.15 -4.12 0.28
CA HIS A 89 11.61 -5.48 0.43
C HIS A 89 12.67 -6.46 0.94
N THR A 90 13.60 -5.96 1.75
CA THR A 90 14.83 -6.62 2.21
C THR A 90 15.79 -6.98 1.05
N ILE A 91 16.96 -7.54 1.38
CA ILE A 91 17.92 -8.00 0.37
C ILE A 91 17.61 -9.43 -0.05
N PHE A 92 17.35 -10.31 0.92
CA PHE A 92 17.24 -11.75 0.69
C PHE A 92 15.79 -12.27 0.71
N HIS A 93 14.81 -11.40 0.94
CA HIS A 93 13.39 -11.74 0.95
C HIS A 93 13.07 -12.93 1.87
N ALA A 94 13.46 -12.84 3.15
CA ALA A 94 13.35 -13.92 4.12
C ALA A 94 11.87 -14.25 4.45
N CYS A 95 11.32 -15.24 3.74
CA CYS A 95 9.99 -15.80 3.99
C CYS A 95 10.01 -16.92 5.04
N PRO A 96 8.87 -17.22 5.68
CA PRO A 96 8.76 -18.45 6.48
C PRO A 96 9.12 -19.68 5.65
N ALA A 97 9.91 -20.60 6.24
CA ALA A 97 10.38 -21.83 5.57
C ALA A 97 9.23 -22.71 5.04
N ALA A 98 8.04 -22.59 5.62
CA ALA A 98 6.86 -23.34 5.20
C ALA A 98 6.26 -22.85 3.88
N ASN A 99 6.60 -21.63 3.40
CA ASN A 99 5.97 -21.05 2.21
C ASN A 99 6.49 -21.69 0.92
N PHE A 100 7.81 -21.88 0.81
CA PHE A 100 8.46 -22.54 -0.33
C PHE A 100 9.90 -22.95 0.04
N PRO A 101 10.51 -23.91 -0.69
CA PRO A 101 11.90 -24.27 -0.48
C PRO A 101 12.83 -23.08 -0.71
N ALA A 102 13.64 -22.74 0.27
CA ALA A 102 14.60 -21.65 0.23
C ALA A 102 15.92 -22.06 0.91
N ASP A 103 16.97 -21.28 0.75
CA ASP A 103 18.22 -21.45 1.49
C ASP A 103 17.93 -21.28 2.99
N PRO A 104 18.26 -22.24 3.86
CA PRO A 104 17.96 -22.17 5.28
C PRO A 104 18.57 -20.96 6.01
N ARG A 105 19.55 -20.29 5.41
CA ARG A 105 20.16 -19.07 5.96
C ARG A 105 19.27 -17.84 5.79
N TYR A 106 18.34 -17.87 4.82
CA TYR A 106 17.52 -16.73 4.40
C TYR A 106 16.01 -17.01 4.56
N VAL A 107 15.66 -17.87 5.51
CA VAL A 107 14.25 -18.05 5.93
C VAL A 107 13.97 -17.18 7.16
N ALA A 108 12.72 -16.78 7.38
CA ALA A 108 12.34 -15.90 8.49
C ALA A 108 12.74 -16.45 9.86
N GLU A 109 12.74 -17.77 10.01
CA GLU A 109 13.13 -18.48 11.25
C GLU A 109 14.64 -18.36 11.57
N ALA A 110 15.48 -18.10 10.57
CA ALA A 110 16.93 -17.92 10.74
C ALA A 110 17.32 -16.51 11.21
N TYR A 111 16.38 -15.56 11.16
CA TYR A 111 16.60 -14.18 11.56
C TYR A 111 16.20 -13.94 13.01
N THR A 112 16.79 -12.90 13.57
CA THR A 112 16.26 -12.19 14.74
C THR A 112 15.70 -10.83 14.29
N PRO A 113 14.84 -10.16 15.06
CA PRO A 113 14.44 -8.79 14.74
C PRO A 113 15.64 -7.86 14.47
N ALA A 114 16.69 -7.95 15.29
CA ALA A 114 17.89 -7.13 15.14
C ALA A 114 18.63 -7.39 13.81
N SER A 115 18.81 -8.66 13.40
CA SER A 115 19.48 -8.98 12.13
C SER A 115 18.63 -8.59 10.92
N LEU A 116 17.30 -8.71 11.01
CA LEU A 116 16.40 -8.27 9.95
C LEU A 116 16.40 -6.74 9.80
N LEU A 117 16.35 -5.99 10.92
CA LEU A 117 16.44 -4.52 10.88
C LEU A 117 17.77 -4.08 10.27
N LYS A 118 18.86 -4.79 10.55
CA LYS A 118 20.17 -4.49 9.92
C LYS A 118 20.15 -4.72 8.41
N GLU A 119 19.48 -5.75 7.94
CA GLU A 119 19.29 -5.98 6.51
C GLU A 119 18.43 -4.90 5.86
N ILE A 120 17.32 -4.50 6.51
CA ILE A 120 16.48 -3.38 6.06
C ILE A 120 17.30 -2.08 5.95
N GLU A 121 18.16 -1.80 6.92
CA GLU A 121 19.06 -0.64 6.89
C GLU A 121 20.01 -0.70 5.67
N GLN A 122 20.62 -1.86 5.39
CA GLN A 122 21.53 -1.99 4.24
C GLN A 122 20.77 -1.90 2.90
N GLN A 123 19.56 -2.42 2.81
CA GLN A 123 18.73 -2.26 1.62
C GLN A 123 18.35 -0.78 1.41
N ASN A 124 18.07 0.00 2.46
CA ASN A 124 17.85 1.45 2.35
C ASN A 124 19.11 2.18 1.81
N VAL A 125 20.30 1.77 2.22
CA VAL A 125 21.55 2.33 1.65
C VAL A 125 21.63 2.09 0.15
N LEU A 126 21.28 0.88 -0.31
CA LEU A 126 21.23 0.57 -1.75
C LEU A 126 20.19 1.43 -2.47
N LEU A 127 18.98 1.52 -1.93
CA LEU A 127 17.90 2.32 -2.52
C LEU A 127 18.29 3.79 -2.63
N THR A 128 18.87 4.36 -1.56
CA THR A 128 19.38 5.74 -1.56
C THR A 128 20.45 5.95 -2.64
N ALA A 129 21.33 4.97 -2.87
CA ALA A 129 22.32 5.03 -3.95
C ALA A 129 21.69 4.96 -5.35
N ILE A 130 20.49 4.38 -5.47
CA ILE A 130 19.75 4.27 -6.74
C ILE A 130 18.95 5.55 -7.00
N ASP A 131 18.14 6.02 -6.04
CA ASP A 131 17.12 7.06 -6.24
C ASP A 131 17.45 8.41 -5.57
N GLY A 132 18.49 8.45 -4.72
CA GLY A 132 18.92 9.66 -4.00
C GLY A 132 18.00 10.05 -2.83
N LYS A 133 16.97 9.27 -2.51
CA LYS A 133 16.04 9.58 -1.42
C LYS A 133 16.53 9.01 -0.09
N ALA A 134 16.27 9.72 1.00
CA ALA A 134 16.63 9.30 2.35
C ALA A 134 15.50 8.54 3.08
N ARG A 135 14.28 8.55 2.53
CA ARG A 135 13.08 7.97 3.14
C ARG A 135 12.50 6.90 2.21
N HIS A 136 12.32 5.71 2.73
CA HIS A 136 11.74 4.60 1.99
C HIS A 136 10.63 3.94 2.80
N GLY A 137 9.58 3.48 2.10
CA GLY A 137 8.61 2.54 2.64
C GLY A 137 9.16 1.12 2.69
N PHE A 138 8.44 0.24 3.33
CA PHE A 138 8.81 -1.16 3.47
C PHE A 138 7.62 -2.08 3.18
N ALA A 139 7.89 -3.24 2.60
CA ALA A 139 6.93 -4.35 2.53
C ALA A 139 7.50 -5.58 3.25
N THR A 140 6.63 -6.23 4.05
CA THR A 140 7.02 -7.45 4.76
C THR A 140 7.16 -8.61 3.77
N PRO A 141 8.32 -9.29 3.69
CA PRO A 141 8.48 -10.47 2.84
C PRO A 141 7.40 -11.52 3.14
N CYS A 142 6.73 -12.00 2.10
CA CYS A 142 5.61 -12.94 2.22
C CYS A 142 4.48 -12.50 3.18
N GLY A 143 4.34 -11.22 3.48
CA GLY A 143 3.39 -10.72 4.46
C GLY A 143 3.71 -11.07 5.92
N ALA A 144 4.89 -11.65 6.21
CA ALA A 144 5.26 -12.09 7.54
C ALA A 144 5.85 -10.95 8.39
N SER A 145 5.35 -10.80 9.62
CA SER A 145 5.84 -9.81 10.60
C SER A 145 6.80 -10.40 11.64
N LYS A 146 7.21 -11.67 11.48
CA LYS A 146 8.05 -12.35 12.47
C LYS A 146 9.42 -12.73 11.92
N ALA A 147 10.44 -12.54 12.75
CA ALA A 147 11.81 -12.96 12.54
C ALA A 147 12.23 -13.84 13.74
N GLY A 148 12.58 -15.12 13.50
CA GLY A 148 12.85 -16.09 14.56
C GLY A 148 11.67 -16.30 15.52
N GLY A 149 10.45 -16.18 15.02
CA GLY A 149 9.22 -16.30 15.81
C GLY A 149 8.80 -15.03 16.56
N VAL A 150 9.62 -13.96 16.57
CA VAL A 150 9.37 -12.71 17.28
C VAL A 150 8.88 -11.65 16.29
N ASP A 151 7.78 -10.96 16.65
CA ASP A 151 7.28 -9.83 15.84
C ASP A 151 8.29 -8.69 15.85
N TYR A 152 8.59 -8.13 14.66
CA TYR A 152 9.61 -7.09 14.49
C TYR A 152 9.02 -5.71 14.16
N LEU A 153 7.71 -5.58 13.93
CA LEU A 153 7.13 -4.32 13.44
C LEU A 153 7.26 -3.19 14.45
N GLU A 154 7.10 -3.46 15.75
CA GLU A 154 7.28 -2.41 16.77
C GLU A 154 8.76 -2.00 16.93
N ALA A 155 9.70 -2.94 16.81
CA ALA A 155 11.13 -2.61 16.76
C ALA A 155 11.47 -1.79 15.51
N LEU A 156 10.85 -2.12 14.35
CA LEU A 156 10.99 -1.38 13.11
C LEU A 156 10.42 0.04 13.24
N ARG A 157 9.25 0.21 13.86
CA ARG A 157 8.67 1.52 14.19
C ARG A 157 9.63 2.36 15.02
N ALA A 158 10.13 1.79 16.10
CA ALA A 158 11.04 2.47 17.02
C ALA A 158 12.39 2.85 16.37
N SER A 159 12.84 2.09 15.39
CA SER A 159 14.11 2.36 14.68
C SER A 159 14.05 3.57 13.75
N GLY A 160 12.87 3.95 13.24
CA GLY A 160 12.72 4.98 12.21
C GLY A 160 13.34 4.65 10.86
N LEU A 161 13.72 3.39 10.62
CA LEU A 161 14.35 2.96 9.36
C LEU A 161 13.44 3.08 8.15
N VAL A 162 12.12 3.02 8.35
CA VAL A 162 11.14 3.07 7.27
C VAL A 162 9.99 4.01 7.65
N THR A 163 9.31 4.54 6.66
CA THR A 163 8.20 5.47 6.84
C THR A 163 6.86 4.76 7.05
N TYR A 164 6.71 3.60 6.44
CA TYR A 164 5.57 2.71 6.60
C TYR A 164 5.98 1.26 6.35
N ALA A 165 5.18 0.31 6.83
CA ALA A 165 5.29 -1.10 6.55
C ALA A 165 3.97 -1.63 5.97
N ARG A 166 4.01 -2.13 4.72
CA ARG A 166 2.89 -2.75 4.02
C ARG A 166 2.93 -4.26 4.24
N GLY A 167 1.82 -4.80 4.74
CA GLY A 167 1.58 -6.24 4.83
C GLY A 167 0.72 -6.76 3.69
N VAL A 168 0.25 -8.00 3.84
CA VAL A 168 -0.68 -8.65 2.92
C VAL A 168 -1.93 -9.03 3.71
N VAL A 169 -3.11 -8.75 3.16
CA VAL A 169 -4.39 -9.16 3.73
C VAL A 169 -5.10 -10.12 2.78
N THR A 170 -5.73 -11.14 3.34
CA THR A 170 -6.49 -12.14 2.56
C THR A 170 -7.93 -11.67 2.31
N THR A 171 -8.45 -10.80 3.18
CA THR A 171 -9.76 -10.17 3.03
C THR A 171 -9.57 -8.69 2.76
N PRO A 172 -10.37 -8.07 1.86
CA PRO A 172 -10.33 -6.63 1.67
C PRO A 172 -10.77 -5.97 2.99
N GLU A 173 -9.81 -5.43 3.73
CA GLU A 173 -10.15 -4.51 4.81
C GLU A 173 -10.47 -3.17 4.17
N ASP A 174 -11.70 -2.73 4.39
CA ASP A 174 -12.10 -1.36 4.09
C ASP A 174 -11.42 -0.44 5.10
N LEU A 175 -10.51 0.40 4.62
CA LEU A 175 -9.84 1.42 5.42
C LEU A 175 -10.70 2.68 5.60
N ALA A 176 -11.96 2.66 5.13
CA ALA A 176 -12.86 3.78 5.24
C ALA A 176 -13.00 4.27 6.68
N GLY A 177 -12.74 5.54 6.88
CA GLY A 177 -12.92 6.18 8.18
C GLY A 177 -11.96 5.74 9.28
N ARG A 178 -10.92 4.95 8.98
CA ARG A 178 -9.92 4.54 9.95
C ARG A 178 -8.61 5.31 9.73
N ARG A 179 -7.97 5.68 10.82
CA ARG A 179 -6.59 6.15 10.79
C ARG A 179 -5.70 4.98 10.38
N ILE A 180 -4.97 5.13 9.27
CA ILE A 180 -4.03 4.09 8.80
C ILE A 180 -2.86 4.02 9.78
N ASP A 181 -2.64 2.84 10.39
CA ASP A 181 -1.38 2.60 11.11
C ASP A 181 -0.26 2.43 10.09
N PRO A 182 0.75 3.32 10.08
CA PRO A 182 1.81 3.23 9.10
C PRO A 182 2.63 1.92 9.17
N MET A 183 2.62 1.20 10.31
CA MET A 183 3.31 -0.11 10.39
C MET A 183 2.42 -1.30 10.03
N HIS A 184 1.16 -1.08 9.66
CA HIS A 184 0.20 -2.14 9.31
C HIS A 184 -0.65 -1.72 8.11
N VAL A 185 -0.01 -1.25 7.03
CA VAL A 185 -0.73 -0.87 5.81
C VAL A 185 -1.18 -2.13 5.07
N PRO A 186 -2.49 -2.42 4.97
CA PRO A 186 -2.97 -3.62 4.30
C PRO A 186 -2.89 -3.45 2.78
N ALA A 187 -2.50 -4.54 2.09
CA ALA A 187 -2.54 -4.62 0.63
C ALA A 187 -3.20 -5.92 0.18
N ARG A 188 -3.91 -5.85 -0.93
CA ARG A 188 -4.56 -7.00 -1.54
C ARG A 188 -3.75 -7.53 -2.72
N GLY A 189 -3.34 -8.81 -2.62
CA GLY A 189 -2.82 -9.59 -3.73
C GLY A 189 -3.95 -10.15 -4.60
N PHE A 190 -3.63 -10.48 -5.85
CA PHE A 190 -4.57 -11.03 -6.80
C PHE A 190 -4.05 -12.34 -7.38
N PRO A 191 -4.93 -13.34 -7.60
CA PRO A 191 -4.50 -14.60 -8.22
C PRO A 191 -4.19 -14.39 -9.71
N GLU A 192 -3.40 -15.29 -10.27
CA GLU A 192 -3.27 -15.39 -11.73
C GLU A 192 -4.65 -15.60 -12.36
N GLY A 193 -4.87 -14.99 -13.52
CA GLY A 193 -6.18 -15.02 -14.20
C GLY A 193 -7.20 -14.00 -13.69
N VAL A 194 -6.83 -13.12 -12.73
CA VAL A 194 -7.69 -11.98 -12.36
C VAL A 194 -7.98 -11.12 -13.60
N THR A 195 -9.24 -10.69 -13.74
CA THR A 195 -9.67 -9.82 -14.85
C THR A 195 -9.50 -8.35 -14.50
N GLY A 196 -9.40 -7.49 -15.53
CA GLY A 196 -9.39 -6.04 -15.34
C GLY A 196 -10.64 -5.54 -14.60
N ALA A 197 -11.81 -6.11 -14.90
CA ALA A 197 -13.06 -5.78 -14.21
C ALA A 197 -12.96 -6.04 -12.69
N GLN A 198 -12.40 -7.18 -12.27
CA GLN A 198 -12.21 -7.49 -10.84
C GLN A 198 -11.21 -6.54 -10.15
N LEU A 199 -10.16 -6.13 -10.87
CA LEU A 199 -9.21 -5.12 -10.37
C LEU A 199 -9.92 -3.76 -10.20
N ILE A 200 -10.71 -3.34 -11.19
CA ILE A 200 -11.48 -2.10 -11.15
C ILE A 200 -12.51 -2.12 -10.02
N ASP A 201 -13.16 -3.25 -9.77
CA ASP A 201 -14.14 -3.37 -8.69
C ASP A 201 -13.48 -3.19 -7.31
N PHE A 202 -12.22 -3.61 -7.14
CA PHE A 202 -11.47 -3.32 -5.92
C PHE A 202 -11.19 -1.82 -5.75
N ALA A 203 -10.82 -1.10 -6.81
CA ALA A 203 -10.68 0.36 -6.76
C ALA A 203 -12.01 1.07 -6.46
N LYS A 204 -13.12 0.60 -7.06
CA LYS A 204 -14.47 1.14 -6.80
C LYS A 204 -14.92 0.90 -5.35
N SER A 205 -14.56 -0.24 -4.74
CA SER A 205 -14.91 -0.51 -3.34
C SER A 205 -14.28 0.50 -2.39
N ALA A 206 -13.01 0.88 -2.63
CA ALA A 206 -12.36 1.94 -1.87
C ALA A 206 -13.05 3.31 -2.08
N ALA A 207 -13.44 3.64 -3.33
CA ALA A 207 -14.16 4.88 -3.62
C ALA A 207 -15.54 4.94 -2.95
N ALA A 208 -16.21 3.81 -2.78
CA ALA A 208 -17.48 3.73 -2.05
C ALA A 208 -17.30 3.94 -0.54
N GLY A 209 -16.17 3.46 0.02
CA GLY A 209 -15.86 3.55 1.44
C GLY A 209 -15.09 4.82 1.85
N GLY A 210 -14.55 5.58 0.91
CA GLY A 210 -13.72 6.77 1.20
C GLY A 210 -12.30 6.45 1.65
N GLY A 211 -11.85 5.20 1.48
CA GLY A 211 -10.59 4.68 2.01
C GLY A 211 -9.43 4.62 1.00
N VAL A 212 -8.56 3.62 1.17
CA VAL A 212 -7.40 3.37 0.31
C VAL A 212 -7.46 1.98 -0.26
N ALA A 213 -7.26 1.83 -1.57
CA ALA A 213 -6.97 0.55 -2.20
C ALA A 213 -5.47 0.42 -2.47
N VAL A 214 -4.81 -0.49 -1.76
CA VAL A 214 -3.41 -0.84 -2.02
C VAL A 214 -3.40 -2.16 -2.79
N PHE A 215 -3.05 -2.09 -4.08
CA PHE A 215 -2.88 -3.25 -4.94
C PHE A 215 -1.50 -3.85 -4.73
N LEU A 216 -1.41 -5.17 -4.58
CA LEU A 216 -0.17 -5.89 -4.55
C LEU A 216 -0.07 -6.76 -5.80
N PHE A 217 0.88 -6.45 -6.65
CA PHE A 217 1.26 -7.21 -7.83
C PHE A 217 2.69 -7.74 -7.69
N HIS A 218 3.02 -8.78 -8.45
CA HIS A 218 4.38 -9.23 -8.68
C HIS A 218 4.70 -9.08 -10.17
N GLY A 219 4.59 -10.14 -10.97
CA GLY A 219 4.79 -10.07 -12.41
C GLY A 219 3.64 -9.39 -13.17
N VAL A 220 3.95 -8.76 -14.30
CA VAL A 220 2.98 -8.28 -15.27
C VAL A 220 3.29 -8.91 -16.62
N SER A 221 2.48 -9.90 -17.01
CA SER A 221 2.66 -10.68 -18.25
C SER A 221 4.05 -11.31 -18.40
N GLY A 222 4.59 -11.77 -17.28
CA GLY A 222 5.90 -12.40 -17.15
C GLY A 222 6.25 -12.62 -15.68
N ASP A 223 7.27 -13.40 -15.41
CA ASP A 223 7.69 -13.85 -14.08
C ASP A 223 6.60 -14.68 -13.38
N TYR A 224 6.51 -14.65 -12.06
CA TYR A 224 5.54 -15.41 -11.25
C TYR A 224 4.46 -14.51 -10.65
N LEU A 225 3.37 -15.13 -10.15
CA LEU A 225 2.21 -14.46 -9.54
C LEU A 225 1.72 -13.28 -10.40
N GLN A 226 1.68 -13.54 -11.71
CA GLN A 226 1.50 -12.49 -12.70
C GLN A 226 0.04 -12.09 -12.89
N VAL A 227 -0.18 -10.82 -13.16
CA VAL A 227 -1.38 -10.29 -13.79
C VAL A 227 -1.13 -10.16 -15.30
N SER A 228 -2.15 -10.44 -16.11
CA SER A 228 -2.01 -10.29 -17.58
C SER A 228 -1.91 -8.82 -17.99
N ASN A 229 -1.16 -8.51 -19.06
CA ASN A 229 -1.12 -7.16 -19.64
C ASN A 229 -2.52 -6.59 -19.94
N PRO A 230 -3.46 -7.34 -20.56
CA PRO A 230 -4.79 -6.80 -20.79
C PRO A 230 -5.51 -6.39 -19.49
N ALA A 231 -5.48 -7.21 -18.45
CA ALA A 231 -6.12 -6.89 -17.16
C ALA A 231 -5.48 -5.68 -16.49
N HIS A 232 -4.13 -5.60 -16.50
CA HIS A 232 -3.39 -4.47 -15.97
C HIS A 232 -3.71 -3.18 -16.73
N GLN A 233 -3.67 -3.21 -18.06
CA GLN A 233 -3.98 -2.04 -18.91
C GLN A 233 -5.43 -1.57 -18.76
N GLU A 234 -6.40 -2.50 -18.62
CA GLU A 234 -7.80 -2.17 -18.35
C GLU A 234 -7.96 -1.41 -17.04
N LEU A 235 -7.29 -1.87 -15.97
CA LEU A 235 -7.24 -1.14 -14.70
C LEU A 235 -6.65 0.25 -14.88
N LEU A 236 -5.46 0.38 -15.50
CA LEU A 236 -4.79 1.67 -15.68
C LEU A 236 -5.64 2.65 -16.50
N ALA A 237 -6.31 2.17 -17.56
CA ALA A 237 -7.21 2.99 -18.39
C ALA A 237 -8.39 3.51 -17.54
N TRP A 238 -9.00 2.65 -16.71
CA TRP A 238 -10.08 3.07 -15.83
C TRP A 238 -9.61 4.10 -14.79
N LEU A 239 -8.48 3.85 -14.14
CA LEU A 239 -7.92 4.79 -13.15
C LEU A 239 -7.65 6.17 -13.76
N LYS A 240 -7.03 6.23 -14.93
CA LYS A 240 -6.78 7.46 -15.67
C LYS A 240 -8.07 8.21 -16.03
N ALA A 241 -9.13 7.48 -16.39
CA ALA A 241 -10.41 8.06 -16.81
C ALA A 241 -11.28 8.52 -15.63
N ASN A 242 -10.96 8.16 -14.38
CA ASN A 242 -11.79 8.41 -13.20
C ASN A 242 -11.09 9.17 -12.07
N PRO A 243 -10.40 10.31 -12.33
CA PRO A 243 -9.64 11.04 -11.31
C PRO A 243 -10.51 11.62 -10.20
N GLY A 244 -11.80 11.85 -10.44
CA GLY A 244 -12.75 12.28 -9.41
C GLY A 244 -13.27 11.14 -8.53
N GLN A 245 -13.03 9.88 -8.90
CA GLN A 245 -13.36 8.74 -8.06
C GLN A 245 -12.16 8.36 -7.19
N VAL A 246 -10.96 8.33 -7.77
CA VAL A 246 -9.74 7.89 -7.08
C VAL A 246 -8.55 8.79 -7.40
N TRP A 247 -7.77 9.10 -6.38
CA TRP A 247 -6.45 9.68 -6.52
C TRP A 247 -5.41 8.56 -6.56
N VAL A 248 -4.68 8.45 -7.66
CA VAL A 248 -3.64 7.43 -7.82
C VAL A 248 -2.27 8.05 -7.56
N ALA A 249 -1.54 7.51 -6.60
CA ALA A 249 -0.21 7.99 -6.24
C ALA A 249 0.67 6.84 -5.71
N PRO A 250 2.00 7.02 -5.69
CA PRO A 250 2.90 6.15 -4.93
C PRO A 250 2.46 6.01 -3.48
N LEU A 251 2.66 4.84 -2.89
CA LEU A 251 2.17 4.56 -1.54
C LEU A 251 2.76 5.52 -0.49
N GLN A 252 4.01 5.95 -0.66
CA GLN A 252 4.62 6.98 0.21
C GLN A 252 3.82 8.28 0.20
N GLU A 253 3.37 8.75 -0.97
CA GLU A 253 2.58 9.97 -1.08
C GLU A 253 1.20 9.81 -0.44
N VAL A 254 0.58 8.62 -0.62
CA VAL A 254 -0.70 8.29 0.02
C VAL A 254 -0.56 8.32 1.54
N MET A 255 0.51 7.73 2.08
CA MET A 255 0.76 7.69 3.52
C MET A 255 1.09 9.07 4.09
N ASP A 256 1.90 9.86 3.39
CA ASP A 256 2.23 11.24 3.80
C ASP A 256 0.97 12.11 3.81
N TRP A 257 0.09 11.96 2.79
CA TRP A 257 -1.19 12.67 2.77
C TRP A 257 -2.11 12.27 3.92
N ALA A 258 -2.29 10.98 4.16
CA ALA A 258 -3.14 10.49 5.24
C ALA A 258 -2.64 10.93 6.63
N ALA A 259 -1.33 11.00 6.82
CA ALA A 259 -0.72 11.50 8.07
C ALA A 259 -0.95 13.01 8.27
N ALA A 260 -0.99 13.80 7.20
CA ALA A 260 -1.22 15.23 7.24
C ALA A 260 -2.70 15.61 7.37
N HIS A 261 -3.63 14.69 7.06
CA HIS A 261 -5.09 14.91 7.04
C HIS A 261 -5.80 13.79 7.83
N PRO A 262 -5.58 13.70 9.18
CA PRO A 262 -6.08 12.63 10.04
C PRO A 262 -7.60 12.66 10.23
#